data_09cdef3a1ac33eb5a379e2761fe498c3
#
_entry.id   09cdef3a1ac33eb5a379e2761fe498c3
#
_cell.length_a   1.000
_cell.length_b   1.000
_cell.length_c   1.000
_cell.angle_alpha   90.00
_cell.angle_beta   90.00
_cell.angle_gamma   90.00
#
_symmetry.space_group_name_H-M   'P 1'
#
loop_
_entity.id
_entity.type
_entity.pdbx_description
1 polymer ?
#
loop_
_entity_poly.entity_id
_entity_poly.type
_entity_poly.pdbx_seq_one_letter_code
_entity_poly.pdbx_strand_id
1 'polypeptide(L)'
;MSGKLFAIVVILIALASAVPIINHTFMGANVALPEDISTHGFEIDKQIDETMIEAGLSFLAAQLVLGFFVWQYAGRKDGVLKNFPGGAKYLVLAAVLLVGAEAIALGAIGTKAWATVYFKPASADALPIQVQAGQFAFYFRYAGPDGKFGGLHPDKIDEGNSNFFGLDPENDVAARDDITSAEMVIPVNKEIHLMMHAKDVGHSFYVRELRIQQDFVPGLDLSLHFTATKIGKYEIVCTQLCGLGHYNMKAYLNVMSQDDFDKWLKAQSN
;
A
#
# COMPACT_ATOMS: atom_id res chain seq x y z
N MET A 1 6.79 -27.41 35.32
CA MET A 1 7.94 -26.51 35.05
C MET A 1 8.07 -25.59 36.24
N SER A 2 9.26 -25.39 36.84
CA SER A 2 9.38 -24.44 37.95
C SER A 2 9.13 -23.02 37.41
N GLY A 3 8.57 -22.12 38.24
CA GLY A 3 8.29 -20.75 37.80
C GLY A 3 9.54 -20.00 37.34
N LYS A 4 10.72 -20.32 37.90
CA LYS A 4 12.01 -19.76 37.44
C LYS A 4 12.39 -20.25 36.03
N LEU A 5 12.12 -21.55 35.72
CA LEU A 5 12.36 -22.07 34.38
C LEU A 5 11.43 -21.41 33.37
N PHE A 6 10.18 -21.15 33.73
CA PHE A 6 9.25 -20.41 32.91
C PHE A 6 9.73 -18.96 32.65
N ALA A 7 10.22 -18.25 33.67
CA ALA A 7 10.81 -16.91 33.52
C ALA A 7 11.99 -16.90 32.54
N ILE A 8 12.89 -17.90 32.64
CA ILE A 8 14.04 -18.06 31.72
C ILE A 8 13.53 -18.24 30.29
N VAL A 9 12.52 -19.08 30.06
CA VAL A 9 11.93 -19.29 28.73
C VAL A 9 11.36 -17.97 28.16
N VAL A 10 10.63 -17.20 28.97
CA VAL A 10 10.10 -15.89 28.55
C VAL A 10 11.21 -14.93 28.14
N ILE A 11 12.29 -14.85 28.97
CA ILE A 11 13.45 -13.98 28.66
C ILE A 11 14.17 -14.45 27.39
N LEU A 12 14.35 -15.75 27.20
CA LEU A 12 14.97 -16.29 25.99
C LEU A 12 14.13 -16.01 24.74
N ILE A 13 12.81 -16.09 24.81
CA ILE A 13 11.91 -15.71 23.71
C ILE A 13 12.06 -14.21 23.42
N ALA A 14 12.10 -13.36 24.45
CA ALA A 14 12.33 -11.92 24.28
C ALA A 14 13.67 -11.63 23.58
N LEU A 15 14.74 -12.27 24.00
CA LEU A 15 16.05 -12.11 23.38
C LEU A 15 16.08 -12.63 21.93
N ALA A 16 15.42 -13.76 21.66
CA ALA A 16 15.31 -14.30 20.31
C ALA A 16 14.50 -13.36 19.38
N SER A 17 13.45 -12.71 19.89
CA SER A 17 12.68 -11.73 19.12
C SER A 17 13.42 -10.42 18.84
N ALA A 18 14.53 -10.14 19.55
CA ALA A 18 15.39 -9.02 19.21
C ALA A 18 16.15 -9.23 17.88
N VAL A 19 16.41 -10.47 17.48
CA VAL A 19 17.18 -10.78 16.26
C VAL A 19 16.53 -10.21 14.99
N PRO A 20 15.24 -10.42 14.68
CA PRO A 20 14.61 -9.82 13.51
C PRO A 20 14.55 -8.29 13.59
N ILE A 21 14.38 -7.71 14.78
CA ILE A 21 14.38 -6.25 14.98
C ILE A 21 15.76 -5.68 14.65
N ILE A 22 16.83 -6.29 15.17
CA ILE A 22 18.22 -5.88 14.88
C ILE A 22 18.53 -6.06 13.40
N ASN A 23 18.15 -7.18 12.79
CA ASN A 23 18.36 -7.39 11.35
C ASN A 23 17.65 -6.34 10.50
N HIS A 24 16.40 -6.01 10.82
CA HIS A 24 15.66 -4.98 10.09
C HIS A 24 16.34 -3.61 10.22
N THR A 25 16.72 -3.21 11.43
CA THR A 25 17.24 -1.87 11.72
C THR A 25 18.68 -1.65 11.25
N PHE A 26 19.56 -2.66 11.41
CA PHE A 26 21.01 -2.46 11.23
C PHE A 26 21.62 -3.18 10.04
N MET A 27 20.97 -4.21 9.52
CA MET A 27 21.53 -5.01 8.44
C MET A 27 20.85 -4.72 7.08
N GLY A 28 19.90 -3.80 7.04
CA GLY A 28 19.15 -3.47 5.83
C GLY A 28 18.57 -4.74 5.21
N ALA A 29 18.02 -5.61 6.06
CA ALA A 29 17.76 -6.97 5.66
C ALA A 29 16.85 -7.01 4.44
N ASN A 30 17.32 -7.74 3.45
CA ASN A 30 16.61 -8.08 2.21
C ASN A 30 15.31 -8.92 2.42
N VAL A 31 14.81 -8.98 3.64
CA VAL A 31 13.44 -9.44 4.00
C VAL A 31 12.46 -8.28 3.83
N ALA A 32 13.02 -7.13 3.53
CA ALA A 32 12.39 -5.85 3.47
C ALA A 32 11.55 -5.67 2.20
N LEU A 33 10.93 -4.55 2.14
CA LEU A 33 10.14 -4.05 1.05
C LEU A 33 10.92 -4.12 -0.28
N PRO A 34 10.26 -4.39 -1.40
CA PRO A 34 10.89 -4.30 -2.72
C PRO A 34 11.41 -2.88 -2.95
N GLU A 35 12.23 -2.71 -3.99
CA GLU A 35 12.77 -1.41 -4.36
C GLU A 35 11.66 -0.36 -4.53
N ASP A 36 11.80 0.80 -3.89
CA ASP A 36 10.91 1.93 -4.10
C ASP A 36 11.18 2.60 -5.43
N ILE A 37 10.13 2.80 -6.22
CA ILE A 37 10.18 3.46 -7.52
C ILE A 37 9.27 4.69 -7.57
N SER A 38 8.82 5.20 -6.43
CA SER A 38 7.91 6.35 -6.37
C SER A 38 8.57 7.58 -5.75
N THR A 39 7.95 8.72 -5.95
CA THR A 39 8.39 9.97 -5.30
C THR A 39 7.97 10.08 -3.84
N HIS A 40 7.02 9.24 -3.41
CA HIS A 40 6.44 9.28 -2.06
C HIS A 40 6.78 8.05 -1.21
N GLY A 41 7.31 6.98 -1.81
CA GLY A 41 7.54 5.71 -1.13
C GLY A 41 8.50 5.82 0.03
N PHE A 42 9.52 6.68 -0.05
CA PHE A 42 10.46 6.92 1.05
C PHE A 42 9.76 7.29 2.37
N GLU A 43 8.74 8.15 2.33
CA GLU A 43 8.01 8.56 3.54
C GLU A 43 7.20 7.39 4.13
N ILE A 44 6.67 6.52 3.27
CA ILE A 44 5.93 5.31 3.69
C ILE A 44 6.90 4.28 4.29
N ASP A 45 8.02 4.00 3.61
CA ASP A 45 9.03 3.06 4.08
C ASP A 45 9.62 3.51 5.41
N LYS A 46 9.92 4.81 5.55
CA LYS A 46 10.38 5.40 6.81
C LYS A 46 9.38 5.21 7.94
N GLN A 47 8.09 5.40 7.68
CA GLN A 47 7.06 5.18 8.71
C GLN A 47 6.96 3.70 9.10
N ILE A 48 7.10 2.78 8.15
CA ILE A 48 7.13 1.34 8.44
C ILE A 48 8.32 1.01 9.33
N ASP A 49 9.52 1.53 9.01
CA ASP A 49 10.73 1.33 9.80
C ASP A 49 10.59 1.87 11.22
N GLU A 50 10.12 3.11 11.37
CA GLU A 50 9.88 3.73 12.69
C GLU A 50 8.89 2.91 13.51
N THR A 51 7.76 2.50 12.91
CA THR A 51 6.75 1.68 13.57
C THR A 51 7.32 0.31 14.00
N MET A 52 8.11 -0.34 13.15
CA MET A 52 8.74 -1.62 13.47
C MET A 52 9.73 -1.51 14.62
N ILE A 53 10.52 -0.42 14.66
CA ILE A 53 11.48 -0.17 15.75
C ILE A 53 10.73 0.08 17.06
N GLU A 54 9.76 0.99 17.07
CA GLU A 54 8.99 1.35 18.28
C GLU A 54 8.20 0.15 18.82
N ALA A 55 7.47 -0.55 17.97
CA ALA A 55 6.72 -1.74 18.35
C ALA A 55 7.65 -2.86 18.86
N GLY A 56 8.79 -3.03 18.20
CA GLY A 56 9.81 -4.00 18.59
C GLY A 56 10.42 -3.70 19.97
N LEU A 57 10.76 -2.45 20.24
CA LEU A 57 11.30 -2.02 21.53
C LEU A 57 10.27 -2.15 22.64
N SER A 58 9.02 -1.74 22.39
CA SER A 58 7.91 -1.87 23.34
C SER A 58 7.62 -3.34 23.66
N PHE A 59 7.62 -4.21 22.65
CA PHE A 59 7.48 -5.66 22.84
C PHE A 59 8.60 -6.23 23.70
N LEU A 60 9.87 -5.91 23.40
CA LEU A 60 11.01 -6.37 24.19
C LEU A 60 10.94 -5.91 25.63
N ALA A 61 10.63 -4.62 25.86
CA ALA A 61 10.49 -4.06 27.19
C ALA A 61 9.39 -4.79 27.97
N ALA A 62 8.22 -5.02 27.37
CA ALA A 62 7.12 -5.74 28.01
C ALA A 62 7.50 -7.17 28.37
N GLN A 63 8.19 -7.90 27.48
CA GLN A 63 8.63 -9.27 27.75
C GLN A 63 9.69 -9.34 28.86
N LEU A 64 10.63 -8.40 28.87
CA LEU A 64 11.66 -8.34 29.92
C LEU A 64 11.06 -8.03 31.28
N VAL A 65 10.10 -7.08 31.34
CA VAL A 65 9.36 -6.76 32.55
C VAL A 65 8.54 -7.94 33.05
N LEU A 66 7.87 -8.64 32.14
CA LEU A 66 7.13 -9.87 32.45
C LEU A 66 8.07 -10.95 32.99
N GLY A 67 9.17 -11.21 32.32
CA GLY A 67 10.18 -12.19 32.73
C GLY A 67 10.75 -11.86 34.12
N PHE A 68 11.08 -10.59 34.37
CA PHE A 68 11.53 -10.09 35.67
C PHE A 68 10.48 -10.36 36.78
N PHE A 69 9.24 -10.03 36.58
CA PHE A 69 8.21 -10.26 37.59
C PHE A 69 7.98 -11.76 37.85
N VAL A 70 7.91 -12.56 36.79
CA VAL A 70 7.80 -14.01 36.93
C VAL A 70 9.00 -14.58 37.71
N TRP A 71 10.23 -14.14 37.39
CA TRP A 71 11.43 -14.54 38.13
C TRP A 71 11.35 -14.14 39.61
N GLN A 72 10.99 -12.87 39.88
CA GLN A 72 10.96 -12.30 41.22
C GLN A 72 9.93 -12.98 42.12
N TYR A 73 8.79 -13.36 41.56
CA TYR A 73 7.68 -13.96 42.31
C TYR A 73 7.58 -15.48 42.18
N ALA A 74 8.38 -16.11 41.33
CA ALA A 74 8.40 -17.57 41.17
C ALA A 74 8.79 -18.27 42.48
N GLY A 75 7.92 -19.14 42.96
CA GLY A 75 8.16 -19.99 44.14
C GLY A 75 7.85 -19.33 45.48
N ARG A 76 7.34 -18.10 45.51
CA ARG A 76 6.82 -17.50 46.74
C ARG A 76 5.51 -18.19 47.11
N LYS A 77 5.49 -18.83 48.31
CA LYS A 77 4.31 -19.51 48.83
C LYS A 77 3.30 -18.56 49.46
N ASP A 78 3.76 -17.37 49.81
CA ASP A 78 3.03 -16.46 50.71
C ASP A 78 2.02 -15.58 49.97
N GLY A 79 1.78 -15.75 48.68
CA GLY A 79 0.72 -15.09 47.90
C GLY A 79 0.50 -13.57 48.12
N VAL A 80 1.28 -13.00 49.01
CA VAL A 80 1.17 -11.60 49.42
C VAL A 80 1.88 -10.76 48.36
N LEU A 81 1.12 -10.32 47.38
CA LEU A 81 1.45 -9.09 46.68
C LEU A 81 1.67 -8.02 47.76
N LYS A 82 2.93 -7.66 48.02
CA LYS A 82 3.19 -6.44 48.82
C LYS A 82 2.43 -5.35 48.11
N ASN A 83 1.32 -4.92 48.74
CA ASN A 83 0.56 -3.80 48.26
C ASN A 83 1.54 -2.66 47.99
N PHE A 84 1.64 -2.22 46.76
CA PHE A 84 2.21 -0.93 46.41
C PHE A 84 1.10 0.11 46.63
N PRO A 85 0.98 0.69 47.84
CA PRO A 85 -0.12 1.61 48.11
C PRO A 85 0.03 2.82 47.20
N GLY A 86 -0.87 2.97 46.25
CA GLY A 86 -0.87 4.05 45.28
C GLY A 86 0.11 3.90 44.10
N GLY A 87 1.02 2.93 44.09
CA GLY A 87 2.01 2.75 42.99
C GLY A 87 1.38 2.29 41.69
N ALA A 88 0.37 1.43 41.76
CA ALA A 88 -0.31 0.91 40.57
C ALA A 88 -0.91 2.02 39.68
N LYS A 89 -1.51 3.06 40.28
CA LYS A 89 -2.09 4.16 39.50
C LYS A 89 -1.06 4.97 38.72
N TYR A 90 0.18 5.13 39.25
CA TYR A 90 1.24 5.83 38.53
C TYR A 90 1.83 5.00 37.43
N LEU A 91 1.91 3.67 37.61
CA LEU A 91 2.33 2.75 36.54
C LEU A 91 1.31 2.73 35.40
N VAL A 92 0.01 2.65 35.72
CA VAL A 92 -1.05 2.74 34.71
C VAL A 92 -1.02 4.08 34.00
N LEU A 93 -0.89 5.19 34.75
CA LEU A 93 -0.78 6.53 34.17
C LEU A 93 0.44 6.65 33.23
N ALA A 94 1.60 6.17 33.67
CA ALA A 94 2.82 6.18 32.85
C ALA A 94 2.63 5.36 31.57
N ALA A 95 2.03 4.17 31.64
CA ALA A 95 1.73 3.35 30.48
C ALA A 95 0.75 4.05 29.51
N VAL A 96 -0.32 4.65 30.03
CA VAL A 96 -1.29 5.40 29.21
C VAL A 96 -0.65 6.60 28.54
N LEU A 97 0.20 7.34 29.26
CA LEU A 97 0.91 8.49 28.68
C LEU A 97 1.92 8.07 27.61
N LEU A 98 2.65 6.97 27.84
CA LEU A 98 3.61 6.45 26.87
C LEU A 98 2.91 5.99 25.59
N VAL A 99 1.91 5.10 25.71
CA VAL A 99 1.15 4.59 24.56
C VAL A 99 0.37 5.72 23.85
N GLY A 100 -0.17 6.67 24.62
CA GLY A 100 -0.86 7.84 24.05
C GLY A 100 0.09 8.75 23.26
N ALA A 101 1.29 9.00 23.76
CA ALA A 101 2.30 9.79 23.05
C ALA A 101 2.78 9.10 21.78
N GLU A 102 3.02 7.78 21.83
CA GLU A 102 3.38 6.95 20.68
C GLU A 102 2.26 6.99 19.62
N ALA A 103 1.01 6.77 20.00
CA ALA A 103 -0.12 6.81 19.08
C ALA A 103 -0.31 8.19 18.41
N ILE A 104 -0.09 9.28 19.14
CA ILE A 104 -0.14 10.64 18.59
C ILE A 104 1.02 10.86 17.60
N ALA A 105 2.23 10.45 17.95
CA ALA A 105 3.40 10.63 17.11
C ALA A 105 3.27 9.86 15.78
N LEU A 106 2.96 8.57 15.85
CA LEU A 106 2.76 7.73 14.67
C LEU A 106 1.56 8.20 13.83
N GLY A 107 0.47 8.60 14.48
CA GLY A 107 -0.70 9.14 13.80
C GLY A 107 -0.39 10.44 13.05
N ALA A 108 0.40 11.34 13.64
CA ALA A 108 0.79 12.59 12.99
C ALA A 108 1.70 12.36 11.77
N ILE A 109 2.70 11.48 11.90
CA ILE A 109 3.62 11.11 10.81
C ILE A 109 2.84 10.41 9.69
N GLY A 110 2.03 9.40 10.02
CA GLY A 110 1.26 8.64 9.07
C GLY A 110 0.22 9.45 8.33
N THR A 111 -0.48 10.36 9.00
CA THR A 111 -1.44 11.26 8.36
C THR A 111 -0.77 12.13 7.30
N LYS A 112 0.46 12.61 7.55
CA LYS A 112 1.21 13.41 6.58
C LYS A 112 1.57 12.59 5.32
N ALA A 113 2.09 11.39 5.49
CA ALA A 113 2.44 10.49 4.39
C ALA A 113 1.19 10.13 3.56
N TRP A 114 0.12 9.74 4.25
CA TRP A 114 -1.14 9.36 3.63
C TRP A 114 -1.81 10.52 2.89
N ALA A 115 -1.80 11.73 3.47
CA ALA A 115 -2.36 12.91 2.83
C ALA A 115 -1.64 13.26 1.51
N THR A 116 -0.36 12.96 1.39
CA THR A 116 0.41 13.22 0.17
C THR A 116 -0.08 12.37 -0.99
N VAL A 117 -0.51 11.14 -0.74
CA VAL A 117 -0.94 10.17 -1.76
C VAL A 117 -2.43 10.29 -2.07
N TYR A 118 -3.27 10.51 -1.03
CA TYR A 118 -4.72 10.33 -1.17
C TYR A 118 -5.54 11.63 -1.05
N PHE A 119 -5.02 12.68 -0.40
CA PHE A 119 -5.78 13.92 -0.22
C PHE A 119 -5.39 15.05 -1.16
N LYS A 120 -4.15 15.06 -1.63
CA LYS A 120 -3.76 16.06 -2.62
C LYS A 120 -4.37 15.69 -3.97
N PRO A 121 -4.96 16.63 -4.69
CA PRO A 121 -5.36 16.38 -6.07
C PRO A 121 -4.12 16.20 -6.96
N ALA A 122 -4.27 15.46 -8.05
CA ALA A 122 -3.26 15.41 -9.10
C ALA A 122 -3.00 16.83 -9.67
N SER A 123 -1.78 17.07 -10.13
CA SER A 123 -1.44 18.35 -10.77
C SER A 123 -2.19 18.52 -12.10
N ALA A 124 -2.36 19.75 -12.55
CA ALA A 124 -3.08 20.04 -13.79
C ALA A 124 -2.38 19.51 -15.05
N ASP A 125 -1.08 19.24 -14.96
CA ASP A 125 -0.26 18.68 -16.04
C ASP A 125 -0.03 17.17 -15.89
N ALA A 126 -0.65 16.50 -14.90
CA ALA A 126 -0.59 15.06 -14.75
C ALA A 126 -1.17 14.36 -16.00
N LEU A 127 -0.54 13.25 -16.39
CA LEU A 127 -1.04 12.42 -17.48
C LEU A 127 -2.29 11.66 -17.01
N PRO A 128 -3.47 11.94 -17.58
CA PRO A 128 -4.68 11.22 -17.21
C PRO A 128 -4.70 9.84 -17.85
N ILE A 129 -5.00 8.82 -17.06
CA ILE A 129 -5.21 7.44 -17.50
C ILE A 129 -6.47 6.92 -16.84
N GLN A 130 -7.38 6.37 -17.62
CA GLN A 130 -8.53 5.65 -17.08
C GLN A 130 -8.17 4.17 -16.90
N VAL A 131 -8.59 3.59 -15.78
CA VAL A 131 -8.50 2.16 -15.54
C VAL A 131 -9.85 1.57 -15.20
N GLN A 132 -10.22 0.53 -15.90
CA GLN A 132 -11.39 -0.27 -15.59
C GLN A 132 -10.95 -1.64 -15.09
N ALA A 133 -11.45 -2.01 -13.91
CA ALA A 133 -11.29 -3.33 -13.33
C ALA A 133 -12.58 -4.14 -13.50
N GLY A 134 -12.45 -5.37 -13.96
CA GLY A 134 -13.54 -6.34 -14.09
C GLY A 134 -13.02 -7.74 -13.88
N GLN A 135 -13.91 -8.72 -13.68
CA GLN A 135 -13.55 -10.11 -13.45
C GLN A 135 -13.04 -10.77 -14.75
N PHE A 136 -11.72 -11.06 -14.94
CA PHE A 136 -10.62 -10.94 -13.99
C PHE A 136 -9.43 -10.24 -14.65
N ALA A 137 -9.58 -8.99 -15.03
CA ALA A 137 -8.56 -8.21 -15.74
C ALA A 137 -8.62 -6.71 -15.38
N PHE A 138 -7.53 -6.02 -15.69
CA PHE A 138 -7.46 -4.57 -15.71
C PHE A 138 -7.30 -4.11 -17.16
N TYR A 139 -7.99 -3.04 -17.52
CA TYR A 139 -7.87 -2.38 -18.82
C TYR A 139 -7.56 -0.91 -18.61
N PHE A 140 -6.68 -0.37 -19.43
CA PHE A 140 -6.20 1.00 -19.36
C PHE A 140 -6.61 1.75 -20.62
N ARG A 141 -6.98 3.01 -20.46
CA ARG A 141 -7.36 3.88 -21.56
C ARG A 141 -6.62 5.20 -21.45
N TYR A 142 -6.10 5.65 -22.58
CA TYR A 142 -5.39 6.91 -22.76
C TYR A 142 -6.20 7.79 -23.67
N ALA A 143 -6.26 9.08 -23.36
CA ALA A 143 -6.73 10.08 -24.31
C ALA A 143 -5.77 10.11 -25.50
N GLY A 144 -6.30 10.10 -26.67
CA GLY A 144 -5.53 10.14 -27.91
C GLY A 144 -4.86 11.51 -28.13
N PRO A 145 -4.43 11.78 -29.37
CA PRO A 145 -3.80 13.04 -29.76
C PRO A 145 -4.62 14.31 -29.46
N ASP A 146 -5.95 14.21 -29.39
CA ASP A 146 -6.81 15.34 -29.07
C ASP A 146 -6.82 15.67 -27.56
N GLY A 147 -6.25 14.80 -26.71
CA GLY A 147 -6.13 14.94 -25.26
C GLY A 147 -7.46 14.85 -24.52
N LYS A 148 -8.51 14.29 -25.13
CA LYS A 148 -9.86 14.16 -24.56
C LYS A 148 -10.30 12.71 -24.57
N PHE A 149 -10.95 12.30 -23.50
CA PHE A 149 -11.63 11.01 -23.46
C PHE A 149 -13.02 11.11 -24.06
N GLY A 150 -13.40 10.15 -24.89
CA GLY A 150 -14.78 9.95 -25.27
C GLY A 150 -15.66 9.45 -24.12
N GLY A 151 -16.97 9.49 -24.31
CA GLY A 151 -17.95 9.00 -23.33
C GLY A 151 -17.80 7.51 -23.04
N LEU A 152 -18.21 7.11 -21.84
CA LEU A 152 -18.31 5.70 -21.45
C LEU A 152 -19.77 5.26 -21.61
N HIS A 153 -20.00 4.17 -22.35
CA HIS A 153 -21.32 3.59 -22.57
C HIS A 153 -21.33 2.15 -22.06
N PRO A 154 -21.76 1.90 -20.81
CA PRO A 154 -21.78 0.55 -20.24
C PRO A 154 -22.57 -0.48 -21.07
N ASP A 155 -23.59 -0.03 -21.78
CA ASP A 155 -24.41 -0.82 -22.70
C ASP A 155 -23.66 -1.23 -23.98
N LYS A 156 -22.54 -0.59 -24.31
CA LYS A 156 -21.70 -0.87 -25.49
C LYS A 156 -20.41 -1.64 -25.13
N ILE A 157 -20.25 -2.04 -23.89
CA ILE A 157 -19.09 -2.88 -23.50
C ILE A 157 -19.18 -4.22 -24.23
N ASP A 158 -18.17 -4.51 -25.02
CA ASP A 158 -18.04 -5.76 -25.78
C ASP A 158 -16.58 -6.26 -25.70
N GLU A 159 -16.34 -7.16 -24.76
CA GLU A 159 -15.01 -7.72 -24.54
C GLU A 159 -14.55 -8.59 -25.72
N GLY A 160 -15.50 -9.20 -26.46
CA GLY A 160 -15.19 -10.01 -27.65
C GLY A 160 -14.57 -9.19 -28.76
N ASN A 161 -14.94 -7.91 -28.86
CA ASN A 161 -14.39 -6.94 -29.81
C ASN A 161 -13.42 -5.95 -29.17
N SER A 162 -12.89 -6.26 -27.98
CA SER A 162 -11.92 -5.43 -27.24
C SER A 162 -12.42 -4.03 -26.86
N ASN A 163 -13.74 -3.84 -26.86
CA ASN A 163 -14.38 -2.59 -26.40
C ASN A 163 -14.66 -2.63 -24.89
N PHE A 164 -13.61 -2.61 -24.10
CA PHE A 164 -13.69 -2.77 -22.65
C PHE A 164 -14.32 -1.58 -21.93
N PHE A 165 -14.32 -0.40 -22.55
CA PHE A 165 -14.83 0.85 -22.00
C PHE A 165 -16.20 1.25 -22.56
N GLY A 166 -16.74 0.48 -23.51
CA GLY A 166 -17.99 0.84 -24.18
C GLY A 166 -17.85 2.10 -25.05
N LEU A 167 -16.75 2.23 -25.79
CA LEU A 167 -16.51 3.38 -26.66
C LEU A 167 -17.47 3.37 -27.85
N ASP A 168 -17.87 4.56 -28.29
CA ASP A 168 -18.76 4.77 -29.45
C ASP A 168 -18.10 5.68 -30.50
N PRO A 169 -17.05 5.22 -31.20
CA PRO A 169 -16.32 6.04 -32.16
C PRO A 169 -17.16 6.47 -33.39
N GLU A 170 -18.29 5.87 -33.60
CA GLU A 170 -19.21 6.29 -34.67
C GLU A 170 -19.95 7.58 -34.34
N ASN A 171 -20.45 7.69 -33.08
CA ASN A 171 -21.27 8.82 -32.64
C ASN A 171 -20.48 9.80 -31.71
N ASP A 172 -19.34 9.40 -31.15
CA ASP A 172 -18.49 10.23 -30.31
C ASP A 172 -17.13 10.46 -30.96
N VAL A 173 -16.91 11.69 -31.39
CA VAL A 173 -15.66 12.08 -32.06
C VAL A 173 -14.45 11.95 -31.15
N ALA A 174 -14.60 12.25 -29.86
CA ALA A 174 -13.50 12.15 -28.89
C ALA A 174 -13.11 10.69 -28.57
N ALA A 175 -14.02 9.72 -28.82
CA ALA A 175 -13.71 8.30 -28.63
C ALA A 175 -12.89 7.67 -29.77
N ARG A 176 -12.70 8.39 -30.89
CA ARG A 176 -12.10 7.84 -32.11
C ARG A 176 -10.61 7.59 -32.01
N ASP A 177 -9.94 8.41 -31.22
CA ASP A 177 -8.48 8.37 -31.05
C ASP A 177 -8.07 7.87 -29.67
N ASP A 178 -9.03 7.48 -28.83
CA ASP A 178 -8.77 6.83 -27.55
C ASP A 178 -8.04 5.48 -27.73
N ILE A 179 -7.02 5.29 -26.94
CA ILE A 179 -6.18 4.09 -26.97
C ILE A 179 -6.51 3.22 -25.77
N THR A 180 -6.79 1.94 -26.02
CA THR A 180 -7.03 0.95 -24.97
C THR A 180 -5.90 -0.07 -24.91
N SER A 181 -5.51 -0.51 -23.72
CA SER A 181 -4.43 -1.46 -23.49
C SER A 181 -4.71 -2.36 -22.29
N ALA A 182 -4.22 -3.61 -22.35
CA ALA A 182 -4.20 -4.53 -21.21
C ALA A 182 -2.97 -4.32 -20.29
N GLU A 183 -1.98 -3.56 -20.72
CA GLU A 183 -0.83 -3.16 -19.92
C GLU A 183 -0.85 -1.64 -19.72
N MET A 184 -0.45 -1.21 -18.52
CA MET A 184 -0.29 0.20 -18.22
C MET A 184 1.09 0.67 -18.66
N VAL A 185 1.14 1.64 -19.54
CA VAL A 185 2.41 2.21 -20.07
C VAL A 185 2.49 3.67 -19.66
N ILE A 186 3.60 4.06 -19.01
CA ILE A 186 3.77 5.43 -18.53
C ILE A 186 5.20 5.93 -18.73
N PRO A 187 5.40 7.25 -18.92
CA PRO A 187 6.73 7.83 -18.92
C PRO A 187 7.26 7.98 -17.49
N VAL A 188 8.56 7.77 -17.32
CA VAL A 188 9.26 7.98 -16.06
C VAL A 188 9.25 9.47 -15.66
N ASN A 189 9.18 9.76 -14.35
CA ASN A 189 9.16 11.12 -13.79
C ASN A 189 7.97 12.01 -14.21
N LYS A 190 6.94 11.43 -14.80
CA LYS A 190 5.68 12.11 -15.08
C LYS A 190 4.64 11.74 -14.03
N GLU A 191 3.96 12.73 -13.49
CA GLU A 191 2.83 12.47 -12.61
C GLU A 191 1.67 11.86 -13.41
N ILE A 192 1.11 10.79 -12.90
CA ILE A 192 -0.02 10.08 -13.45
C ILE A 192 -1.26 10.40 -12.62
N HIS A 193 -2.35 10.75 -13.27
CA HIS A 193 -3.68 10.83 -12.68
C HIS A 193 -4.50 9.62 -13.14
N LEU A 194 -4.63 8.62 -12.25
CA LEU A 194 -5.36 7.39 -12.52
C LEU A 194 -6.81 7.56 -12.12
N MET A 195 -7.72 7.51 -13.08
CA MET A 195 -9.17 7.53 -12.86
C MET A 195 -9.69 6.09 -12.87
N MET A 196 -10.30 5.65 -11.78
CA MET A 196 -10.52 4.25 -11.46
C MET A 196 -12.01 3.91 -11.44
N HIS A 197 -12.39 2.90 -12.19
CA HIS A 197 -13.76 2.44 -12.30
C HIS A 197 -13.87 0.91 -12.18
N ALA A 198 -14.83 0.41 -11.39
CA ALA A 198 -15.15 -1.01 -11.31
C ALA A 198 -16.33 -1.34 -12.22
N LYS A 199 -16.17 -2.34 -13.09
CA LYS A 199 -17.22 -2.81 -14.00
C LYS A 199 -18.30 -3.63 -13.29
N ASP A 200 -17.89 -4.44 -12.29
CA ASP A 200 -18.74 -5.49 -11.72
C ASP A 200 -18.69 -5.53 -10.18
N VAL A 201 -17.64 -6.04 -9.59
CA VAL A 201 -17.46 -6.19 -8.14
C VAL A 201 -16.31 -5.31 -7.62
N GLY A 202 -16.05 -5.34 -6.33
CA GLY A 202 -14.87 -4.68 -5.76
C GLY A 202 -13.58 -5.34 -6.24
N HIS A 203 -12.60 -4.53 -6.61
CA HIS A 203 -11.23 -4.91 -6.97
C HIS A 203 -10.25 -4.03 -6.22
N SER A 204 -8.95 -4.22 -6.39
CA SER A 204 -7.94 -3.31 -5.85
C SER A 204 -6.79 -3.16 -6.83
N PHE A 205 -6.34 -1.93 -7.03
CA PHE A 205 -5.11 -1.63 -7.76
C PHE A 205 -3.96 -1.59 -6.76
N TYR A 206 -3.01 -2.48 -6.91
CA TYR A 206 -1.85 -2.53 -6.03
C TYR A 206 -0.57 -2.70 -6.84
N VAL A 207 0.39 -1.79 -6.62
CA VAL A 207 1.75 -1.87 -7.13
C VAL A 207 2.70 -1.70 -5.96
N ARG A 208 3.30 -2.78 -5.52
CA ARG A 208 4.11 -2.81 -4.28
C ARG A 208 5.36 -1.91 -4.36
N GLU A 209 5.96 -1.82 -5.53
CA GLU A 209 7.15 -0.97 -5.77
C GLU A 209 6.81 0.53 -5.76
N LEU A 210 5.55 0.90 -6.03
CA LEU A 210 5.05 2.28 -5.88
C LEU A 210 4.54 2.60 -4.48
N ARG A 211 4.40 1.60 -3.59
CA ARG A 211 3.78 1.77 -2.26
C ARG A 211 2.35 2.30 -2.31
N ILE A 212 1.60 1.96 -3.35
CA ILE A 212 0.21 2.40 -3.51
C ILE A 212 -0.74 1.21 -3.58
N GLN A 213 -1.89 1.40 -2.94
CA GLN A 213 -3.04 0.51 -3.03
C GLN A 213 -4.31 1.34 -2.98
N GLN A 214 -5.24 1.09 -3.91
CA GLN A 214 -6.54 1.73 -3.92
C GLN A 214 -7.58 0.74 -4.41
N ASP A 215 -8.65 0.60 -3.65
CA ASP A 215 -9.77 -0.23 -4.04
C ASP A 215 -10.61 0.43 -5.13
N PHE A 216 -11.16 -0.39 -6.01
CA PHE A 216 -12.25 -0.02 -6.92
C PHE A 216 -13.57 -0.38 -6.24
N VAL A 217 -14.47 0.57 -6.16
CA VAL A 217 -15.79 0.36 -5.56
C VAL A 217 -16.84 0.52 -6.66
N PRO A 218 -17.67 -0.51 -6.94
CA PRO A 218 -18.70 -0.41 -7.97
C PRO A 218 -19.63 0.79 -7.75
N GLY A 219 -19.87 1.55 -8.81
CA GLY A 219 -20.70 2.75 -8.77
C GLY A 219 -20.02 4.01 -8.24
N LEU A 220 -18.72 3.95 -7.92
CA LEU A 220 -17.91 5.13 -7.55
C LEU A 220 -16.80 5.35 -8.56
N ASP A 221 -16.59 6.61 -8.92
CA ASP A 221 -15.40 7.07 -9.63
C ASP A 221 -14.35 7.49 -8.60
N LEU A 222 -13.26 6.77 -8.58
CA LEU A 222 -12.15 7.01 -7.66
C LEU A 222 -10.93 7.52 -8.42
N SER A 223 -10.05 8.21 -7.73
CA SER A 223 -8.81 8.69 -8.34
C SER A 223 -7.61 8.45 -7.44
N LEU A 224 -6.47 8.22 -8.07
CA LEU A 224 -5.18 8.04 -7.45
C LEU A 224 -4.15 8.80 -8.28
N HIS A 225 -3.13 9.38 -7.65
CA HIS A 225 -2.03 9.99 -8.40
C HIS A 225 -0.68 9.53 -7.86
N PHE A 226 0.29 9.40 -8.74
CA PHE A 226 1.65 8.97 -8.39
C PHE A 226 2.65 9.35 -9.48
N THR A 227 3.92 9.31 -9.13
CA THR A 227 5.03 9.48 -10.09
C THR A 227 6.01 8.33 -9.92
N ALA A 228 6.24 7.57 -11.00
CA ALA A 228 7.26 6.53 -11.03
C ALA A 228 8.63 7.14 -11.41
N THR A 229 9.67 6.78 -10.68
CA THR A 229 11.03 7.35 -10.81
C THR A 229 12.03 6.43 -11.49
N LYS A 230 11.66 5.17 -11.77
CA LYS A 230 12.57 4.16 -12.35
C LYS A 230 11.90 3.45 -13.51
N ILE A 231 12.66 3.34 -14.60
CA ILE A 231 12.25 2.58 -15.78
C ILE A 231 12.26 1.08 -15.43
N GLY A 232 11.24 0.36 -15.88
CA GLY A 232 11.12 -1.08 -15.63
C GLY A 232 9.72 -1.61 -15.92
N LYS A 233 9.56 -2.90 -15.69
CA LYS A 233 8.27 -3.60 -15.77
C LYS A 233 7.91 -4.14 -14.39
N TYR A 234 6.76 -3.73 -13.88
CA TYR A 234 6.27 -4.03 -12.52
C TYR A 234 4.90 -4.69 -12.58
N GLU A 235 4.55 -5.47 -11.56
CA GLU A 235 3.24 -6.13 -11.52
C GLU A 235 2.19 -5.21 -10.89
N ILE A 236 1.02 -5.17 -11.52
CA ILE A 236 -0.23 -4.65 -10.95
C ILE A 236 -1.04 -5.87 -10.55
N VAL A 237 -1.42 -5.98 -9.29
CA VAL A 237 -2.20 -7.13 -8.80
C VAL A 237 -3.49 -6.68 -8.12
N CYS A 238 -4.52 -7.51 -8.23
CA CYS A 238 -5.74 -7.31 -7.47
C CYS A 238 -5.54 -7.82 -6.05
N THR A 239 -5.75 -6.95 -5.03
CA THR A 239 -5.60 -7.30 -3.62
C THR A 239 -6.95 -7.31 -2.86
N GLN A 240 -8.07 -7.09 -3.57
CA GLN A 240 -9.42 -7.24 -3.03
C GLN A 240 -10.10 -8.46 -3.66
N LEU A 241 -10.61 -9.37 -2.81
CA LEU A 241 -11.26 -10.61 -3.28
C LEU A 241 -12.41 -10.29 -4.24
N CYS A 242 -12.26 -10.66 -5.51
CA CYS A 242 -13.20 -10.34 -6.57
C CYS A 242 -13.86 -11.57 -7.23
N GLY A 243 -13.57 -12.78 -6.78
CA GLY A 243 -14.17 -14.03 -7.28
C GLY A 243 -13.16 -15.13 -7.52
N LEU A 244 -13.56 -16.17 -8.27
CA LEU A 244 -12.76 -17.40 -8.45
C LEU A 244 -11.42 -17.16 -9.16
N GLY A 245 -11.34 -16.18 -10.05
CA GLY A 245 -10.11 -15.82 -10.78
C GLY A 245 -9.23 -14.79 -10.07
N HIS A 246 -9.60 -14.35 -8.86
CA HIS A 246 -8.88 -13.34 -8.10
C HIS A 246 -7.37 -13.60 -8.00
N TYR A 247 -6.96 -14.83 -7.71
CA TYR A 247 -5.56 -15.22 -7.54
C TYR A 247 -4.70 -15.00 -8.80
N ASN A 248 -5.30 -14.88 -9.97
CA ASN A 248 -4.60 -14.69 -11.25
C ASN A 248 -4.86 -13.31 -11.88
N MET A 249 -5.67 -12.45 -11.24
CA MET A 249 -5.99 -11.12 -11.76
C MET A 249 -4.81 -10.18 -11.59
N LYS A 250 -4.09 -9.95 -12.69
CA LYS A 250 -2.92 -9.08 -12.76
C LYS A 250 -2.80 -8.38 -14.10
N ALA A 251 -2.06 -7.29 -14.10
CA ALA A 251 -1.56 -6.59 -15.29
C ALA A 251 -0.10 -6.18 -15.07
N TYR A 252 0.47 -5.47 -16.02
CA TYR A 252 1.83 -4.94 -15.91
C TYR A 252 1.84 -3.43 -16.07
N LEU A 253 2.66 -2.79 -15.23
CA LEU A 253 3.06 -1.40 -15.36
C LEU A 253 4.41 -1.34 -16.06
N ASN A 254 4.45 -0.78 -17.26
CA ASN A 254 5.67 -0.54 -18.03
C ASN A 254 6.06 0.93 -17.90
N VAL A 255 7.09 1.22 -17.14
CA VAL A 255 7.67 2.56 -17.03
C VAL A 255 8.79 2.68 -18.03
N MET A 256 8.74 3.67 -18.91
CA MET A 256 9.72 3.88 -19.97
C MET A 256 10.16 5.34 -20.09
N SER A 257 11.08 5.65 -21.00
CA SER A 257 11.44 7.04 -21.29
C SER A 257 10.26 7.80 -21.92
N GLN A 258 10.27 9.12 -21.85
CA GLN A 258 9.25 9.96 -22.52
C GLN A 258 9.23 9.69 -24.03
N ASP A 259 10.41 9.60 -24.66
CA ASP A 259 10.53 9.36 -26.11
C ASP A 259 9.95 8.00 -26.53
N ASP A 260 10.14 6.97 -25.70
CA ASP A 260 9.60 5.64 -26.00
C ASP A 260 8.11 5.57 -25.74
N PHE A 261 7.61 6.29 -24.73
CA PHE A 261 6.18 6.45 -24.49
C PHE A 261 5.48 7.14 -25.66
N ASP A 262 6.07 8.22 -26.19
CA ASP A 262 5.52 8.95 -27.34
C ASP A 262 5.50 8.06 -28.60
N LYS A 263 6.52 7.24 -28.83
CA LYS A 263 6.54 6.25 -29.92
C LYS A 263 5.47 5.18 -29.73
N TRP A 264 5.34 4.68 -28.49
CA TRP A 264 4.33 3.68 -28.17
C TRP A 264 2.92 4.25 -28.41
N LEU A 265 2.63 5.46 -27.93
CA LEU A 265 1.34 6.12 -28.11
C LEU A 265 0.98 6.29 -29.58
N LYS A 266 1.94 6.75 -30.40
CA LYS A 266 1.76 6.87 -31.85
C LYS A 266 1.54 5.52 -32.54
N ALA A 267 2.17 4.46 -32.08
CA ALA A 267 2.01 3.12 -32.66
C ALA A 267 0.63 2.53 -32.35
N GLN A 268 -0.01 2.93 -31.27
CA GLN A 268 -1.36 2.50 -30.93
C GLN A 268 -2.46 3.32 -31.64
N SER A 269 -2.14 4.55 -32.07
CA SER A 269 -3.09 5.45 -32.76
C SER A 269 -3.24 5.16 -34.25
N ASN A 270 -2.50 4.20 -34.82
CA ASN A 270 -2.56 3.76 -36.21
C ASN A 270 -3.30 2.42 -36.30
#